data_ecd45e69504b2b53ba1cf5d2ef5024f9
#
_entry.id   ecd45e69504b2b53ba1cf5d2ef5024f9
#
_cell.length_a   1.000
_cell.length_b   1.000
_cell.length_c   1.000
_cell.angle_alpha   90.00
_cell.angle_beta   90.00
_cell.angle_gamma   90.00
#
_symmetry.space_group_name_H-M   'P 1'
#
loop_
_entity.id
_entity.type
_entity.pdbx_description
1 polymer ?
#
loop_
_entity_poly.entity_id
_entity_poly.type
_entity_poly.pdbx_seq_one_letter_code
_entity_poly.pdbx_strand_id
1 'polypeptide(L)'
;MIHGRAGRKLQRTASHRKATLSALCTAVLRHKKIRTTLAKAKETRMVVEKIITRAKNAVANETEGAKNVHARREVAKFIHDKEVVKSLFGEIAVKVATRPGGYTRVVKLGQRLGDGAHVAMLELVDYNVAQEEVKAPAKPKRDRKARVNQKKKTEKTAEPAAEAAPAEAKA
;
A
#
# COMPACT_ATOMS: atom_id res chain seq x y z
N MET A 1 -13.64 -30.05 14.60
CA MET A 1 -12.74 -29.13 13.85
C MET A 1 -13.45 -28.61 12.59
N ILE A 2 -13.24 -27.35 12.23
CA ILE A 2 -13.85 -26.75 11.01
C ILE A 2 -12.78 -26.78 9.92
N HIS A 3 -12.83 -27.78 9.05
CA HIS A 3 -11.91 -27.92 7.92
C HIS A 3 -12.51 -27.29 6.64
N GLY A 4 -11.68 -26.80 5.74
CA GLY A 4 -12.07 -26.35 4.38
C GLY A 4 -12.86 -25.04 4.29
N ARG A 5 -13.05 -24.28 5.37
CA ARG A 5 -13.71 -22.98 5.33
C ARG A 5 -12.71 -21.85 5.07
N ALA A 6 -12.68 -21.36 3.86
CA ALA A 6 -11.93 -20.15 3.52
C ALA A 6 -12.75 -18.89 3.79
N GLY A 7 -12.10 -17.86 4.37
CA GLY A 7 -12.69 -16.56 4.61
C GLY A 7 -13.56 -16.44 5.86
N ARG A 8 -13.90 -15.19 6.21
CA ARG A 8 -14.69 -14.84 7.40
C ARG A 8 -16.18 -14.72 7.06
N LYS A 9 -17.06 -15.23 7.92
CA LYS A 9 -18.50 -15.07 7.76
C LYS A 9 -18.97 -13.61 7.97
N LEU A 10 -18.21 -12.79 8.73
CA LEU A 10 -18.58 -11.41 9.11
C LEU A 10 -19.90 -11.32 9.87
N GLN A 11 -20.29 -12.40 10.58
CA GLN A 11 -21.56 -12.53 11.32
C GLN A 11 -22.80 -12.23 10.42
N ARG A 12 -22.77 -12.71 9.17
CA ARG A 12 -23.80 -12.45 8.17
C ARG A 12 -24.25 -13.73 7.48
N THR A 13 -25.47 -13.73 6.99
CA THR A 13 -25.96 -14.77 6.07
C THR A 13 -25.18 -14.74 4.76
N ALA A 14 -25.22 -15.78 3.97
CA ALA A 14 -24.46 -15.90 2.72
C ALA A 14 -24.80 -14.76 1.72
N SER A 15 -26.09 -14.47 1.54
CA SER A 15 -26.57 -13.40 0.67
C SER A 15 -26.14 -12.02 1.16
N HIS A 16 -26.33 -11.74 2.43
CA HIS A 16 -25.91 -10.48 3.06
C HIS A 16 -24.38 -10.27 3.00
N ARG A 17 -23.59 -11.34 3.21
CA ARG A 17 -22.13 -11.29 3.06
C ARG A 17 -21.74 -10.95 1.62
N LYS A 18 -22.35 -11.60 0.62
CA LYS A 18 -22.11 -11.32 -0.81
C LYS A 18 -22.41 -9.86 -1.15
N ALA A 19 -23.59 -9.35 -0.74
CA ALA A 19 -23.98 -7.96 -0.95
C ALA A 19 -23.02 -6.97 -0.28
N THR A 20 -22.60 -7.25 0.97
CA THR A 20 -21.64 -6.39 1.68
C THR A 20 -20.27 -6.33 0.96
N LEU A 21 -19.74 -7.46 0.51
CA LEU A 21 -18.48 -7.49 -0.21
C LEU A 21 -18.60 -6.80 -1.57
N SER A 22 -19.71 -6.98 -2.28
CA SER A 22 -20.01 -6.27 -3.52
C SER A 22 -20.01 -4.75 -3.32
N ALA A 23 -20.74 -4.25 -2.33
CA ALA A 23 -20.80 -2.81 -2.00
C ALA A 23 -19.42 -2.24 -1.60
N LEU A 24 -18.66 -2.98 -0.78
CA LEU A 24 -17.29 -2.56 -0.40
C LEU A 24 -16.34 -2.55 -1.59
N CYS A 25 -16.39 -3.54 -2.47
CA CYS A 25 -15.59 -3.57 -3.69
C CYS A 25 -15.93 -2.39 -4.62
N THR A 26 -17.21 -2.12 -4.83
CA THR A 26 -17.69 -0.96 -5.61
C THR A 26 -17.15 0.33 -5.02
N ALA A 27 -17.24 0.52 -3.70
CA ALA A 27 -16.75 1.71 -3.01
C ALA A 27 -15.22 1.88 -3.14
N VAL A 28 -14.43 0.79 -3.00
CA VAL A 28 -12.96 0.85 -3.19
C VAL A 28 -12.59 1.26 -4.61
N LEU A 29 -13.24 0.67 -5.60
CA LEU A 29 -12.95 0.96 -7.01
C LEU A 29 -13.38 2.38 -7.41
N ARG A 30 -14.49 2.89 -6.83
CA ARG A 30 -14.97 4.26 -7.06
C ARG A 30 -14.07 5.29 -6.38
N HIS A 31 -13.83 5.15 -5.09
CA HIS A 31 -13.14 6.15 -4.27
C HIS A 31 -11.62 5.91 -4.14
N LYS A 32 -11.10 4.79 -4.68
CA LYS A 32 -9.68 4.38 -4.61
C LYS A 32 -9.19 4.09 -3.18
N LYS A 33 -9.83 4.60 -2.15
CA LYS A 33 -9.58 4.35 -0.72
C LYS A 33 -10.88 4.39 0.08
N ILE A 34 -11.02 3.49 1.06
CA ILE A 34 -12.17 3.47 1.98
C ILE A 34 -11.71 3.17 3.41
N ARG A 35 -12.43 3.71 4.40
CA ARG A 35 -12.26 3.39 5.82
C ARG A 35 -13.33 2.39 6.25
N THR A 36 -12.91 1.27 6.85
CA THR A 36 -13.82 0.22 7.32
C THR A 36 -13.20 -0.57 8.46
N THR A 37 -13.90 -1.57 9.01
CA THR A 37 -13.31 -2.44 10.03
C THR A 37 -12.24 -3.36 9.43
N LEU A 38 -11.20 -3.68 10.21
CA LEU A 38 -10.08 -4.51 9.77
C LEU A 38 -10.52 -5.88 9.20
N ALA A 39 -11.54 -6.49 9.81
CA ALA A 39 -12.08 -7.77 9.33
C ALA A 39 -12.70 -7.63 7.92
N LYS A 40 -13.53 -6.59 7.69
CA LYS A 40 -14.12 -6.31 6.38
C LYS A 40 -13.04 -5.96 5.36
N ALA A 41 -12.05 -5.12 5.71
CA ALA A 41 -10.97 -4.74 4.81
C ALA A 41 -10.17 -5.97 4.31
N LYS A 42 -9.83 -6.91 5.21
CA LYS A 42 -9.12 -8.14 4.85
C LYS A 42 -9.90 -9.03 3.88
N GLU A 43 -11.20 -9.20 4.09
CA GLU A 43 -12.06 -9.98 3.20
C GLU A 43 -12.26 -9.29 1.85
N THR A 44 -12.52 -7.98 1.86
CA THR A 44 -12.70 -7.19 0.64
C THR A 44 -11.44 -7.21 -0.23
N ARG A 45 -10.25 -7.12 0.39
CA ARG A 45 -8.97 -7.20 -0.32
C ARG A 45 -8.89 -8.41 -1.24
N MET A 46 -9.20 -9.60 -0.74
CA MET A 46 -9.12 -10.84 -1.52
C MET A 46 -10.05 -10.83 -2.75
N VAL A 47 -11.22 -10.21 -2.61
CA VAL A 47 -12.20 -10.12 -3.71
C VAL A 47 -11.80 -9.06 -4.72
N VAL A 48 -11.39 -7.87 -4.26
CA VAL A 48 -10.96 -6.76 -5.14
C VAL A 48 -9.76 -7.18 -5.99
N GLU A 49 -8.77 -7.85 -5.40
CA GLU A 49 -7.59 -8.30 -6.14
C GLU A 49 -7.94 -9.29 -7.27
N LYS A 50 -8.86 -10.22 -7.02
CA LYS A 50 -9.35 -11.13 -8.07
C LYS A 50 -10.06 -10.40 -9.21
N ILE A 51 -10.84 -9.37 -8.88
CA ILE A 51 -11.56 -8.56 -9.86
C ILE A 51 -10.58 -7.74 -10.69
N ILE A 52 -9.59 -7.10 -10.08
CA ILE A 52 -8.56 -6.32 -10.76
C ILE A 52 -7.71 -7.21 -11.67
N THR A 53 -7.28 -8.39 -11.19
CA THR A 53 -6.52 -9.35 -12.01
C THR A 53 -7.33 -9.79 -13.25
N ARG A 54 -8.63 -10.07 -13.07
CA ARG A 54 -9.51 -10.43 -14.20
C ARG A 54 -9.62 -9.29 -15.22
N ALA A 55 -9.79 -8.05 -14.75
CA ALA A 55 -9.86 -6.89 -15.62
C ALA A 55 -8.55 -6.64 -16.36
N LYS A 56 -7.41 -6.72 -15.67
CA LYS A 56 -6.08 -6.58 -16.25
C LYS A 56 -5.81 -7.61 -17.35
N ASN A 57 -6.06 -8.89 -17.05
CA ASN A 57 -5.85 -9.96 -18.04
C ASN A 57 -6.79 -9.82 -19.25
N ALA A 58 -8.02 -9.31 -19.02
CA ALA A 58 -8.95 -9.09 -20.12
C ALA A 58 -8.47 -7.96 -21.03
N VAL A 59 -7.97 -6.85 -20.45
CA VAL A 59 -7.42 -5.71 -21.22
C VAL A 59 -6.14 -6.12 -21.95
N ALA A 60 -5.26 -6.91 -21.33
CA ALA A 60 -4.04 -7.41 -21.97
C ALA A 60 -4.31 -8.30 -23.19
N ASN A 61 -5.46 -8.99 -23.21
CA ASN A 61 -5.88 -9.89 -24.31
C ASN A 61 -6.86 -9.20 -25.29
N GLU A 62 -7.14 -7.90 -25.13
CA GLU A 62 -7.95 -7.12 -26.08
C GLU A 62 -7.09 -6.79 -27.31
N THR A 63 -7.60 -7.08 -28.50
CA THR A 63 -7.02 -6.63 -29.77
C THR A 63 -7.69 -5.33 -30.21
N GLU A 64 -7.07 -4.59 -31.10
CA GLU A 64 -7.65 -3.35 -31.64
C GLU A 64 -9.02 -3.63 -32.27
N GLY A 65 -10.08 -3.05 -31.66
CA GLY A 65 -11.48 -3.21 -32.08
C GLY A 65 -12.30 -4.28 -31.37
N ALA A 66 -11.68 -5.28 -30.68
CA ALA A 66 -12.41 -6.36 -30.01
C ALA A 66 -12.26 -6.31 -28.48
N LYS A 67 -13.23 -5.68 -27.80
CA LYS A 67 -13.29 -5.63 -26.33
C LYS A 67 -13.72 -6.98 -25.75
N ASN A 68 -13.10 -7.41 -24.66
CA ASN A 68 -13.48 -8.65 -23.96
C ASN A 68 -14.80 -8.47 -23.19
N VAL A 69 -15.93 -8.66 -23.88
CA VAL A 69 -17.29 -8.51 -23.34
C VAL A 69 -17.58 -9.56 -22.26
N HIS A 70 -17.03 -10.77 -22.38
CA HIS A 70 -17.24 -11.84 -21.41
C HIS A 70 -16.71 -11.45 -20.02
N ALA A 71 -15.45 -11.00 -19.94
CA ALA A 71 -14.86 -10.58 -18.67
C ALA A 71 -15.61 -9.39 -18.06
N ARG A 72 -16.09 -8.45 -18.87
CA ARG A 72 -16.91 -7.31 -18.42
C ARG A 72 -18.23 -7.76 -17.82
N ARG A 73 -18.92 -8.72 -18.45
CA ARG A 73 -20.17 -9.32 -17.93
C ARG A 73 -19.94 -10.09 -16.62
N GLU A 74 -18.86 -10.85 -16.50
CA GLU A 74 -18.51 -11.56 -15.27
C GLU A 74 -18.26 -10.61 -14.09
N VAL A 75 -17.56 -9.50 -14.33
CA VAL A 75 -17.36 -8.46 -13.30
C VAL A 75 -18.70 -7.78 -12.95
N ALA A 76 -19.53 -7.49 -13.94
CA ALA A 76 -20.82 -6.83 -13.75
C ALA A 76 -21.82 -7.70 -12.95
N LYS A 77 -21.71 -9.03 -12.94
CA LYS A 77 -22.50 -9.92 -12.05
C LYS A 77 -22.22 -9.66 -10.57
N PHE A 78 -21.08 -9.11 -10.24
CA PHE A 78 -20.68 -8.81 -8.86
C PHE A 78 -20.72 -7.31 -8.55
N ILE A 79 -20.24 -6.47 -9.47
CA ILE A 79 -20.28 -5.00 -9.37
C ILE A 79 -21.39 -4.49 -10.27
N HIS A 80 -22.52 -4.09 -9.68
CA HIS A 80 -23.69 -3.66 -10.46
C HIS A 80 -23.58 -2.25 -11.02
N ASP A 81 -22.60 -1.48 -10.57
CA ASP A 81 -22.35 -0.11 -11.00
C ASP A 81 -21.58 -0.07 -12.33
N LYS A 82 -22.27 0.38 -13.38
CA LYS A 82 -21.71 0.46 -14.74
C LYS A 82 -20.54 1.44 -14.87
N GLU A 83 -20.57 2.54 -14.13
CA GLU A 83 -19.49 3.55 -14.15
C GLU A 83 -18.20 3.00 -13.54
N VAL A 84 -18.34 2.30 -12.41
CA VAL A 84 -17.21 1.64 -11.75
C VAL A 84 -16.61 0.55 -12.64
N VAL A 85 -17.45 -0.22 -13.35
CA VAL A 85 -16.95 -1.21 -14.31
C VAL A 85 -16.21 -0.53 -15.47
N LYS A 86 -16.72 0.59 -16.01
CA LYS A 86 -16.01 1.36 -17.04
C LYS A 86 -14.65 1.85 -16.55
N SER A 87 -14.58 2.48 -15.37
CA SER A 87 -13.32 2.97 -14.80
C SER A 87 -12.34 1.84 -14.46
N LEU A 88 -12.85 0.66 -14.05
CA LEU A 88 -12.02 -0.50 -13.78
C LEU A 88 -11.24 -0.97 -15.03
N PHE A 89 -11.92 -1.11 -16.17
CA PHE A 89 -11.29 -1.57 -17.41
C PHE A 89 -10.56 -0.46 -18.19
N GLY A 90 -10.98 0.81 -18.05
CA GLY A 90 -10.35 1.95 -18.72
C GLY A 90 -9.11 2.46 -18.00
N GLU A 91 -9.26 2.78 -16.71
CA GLU A 91 -8.21 3.47 -15.94
C GLU A 91 -7.39 2.52 -15.07
N ILE A 92 -8.09 1.72 -14.21
CA ILE A 92 -7.44 0.94 -13.17
C ILE A 92 -6.62 -0.18 -13.79
N ALA A 93 -7.18 -0.93 -14.74
CA ALA A 93 -6.50 -2.05 -15.37
C ALA A 93 -5.23 -1.62 -16.11
N VAL A 94 -5.26 -0.46 -16.78
CA VAL A 94 -4.09 0.10 -17.48
C VAL A 94 -3.03 0.53 -16.48
N LYS A 95 -3.42 1.23 -15.40
CA LYS A 95 -2.48 1.71 -14.38
C LYS A 95 -1.75 0.59 -13.64
N VAL A 96 -2.43 -0.54 -13.42
CA VAL A 96 -1.85 -1.71 -12.73
C VAL A 96 -1.24 -2.75 -13.68
N ALA A 97 -1.16 -2.48 -14.98
CA ALA A 97 -0.74 -3.45 -16.01
C ALA A 97 0.62 -4.09 -15.72
N THR A 98 1.59 -3.31 -15.23
CA THR A 98 2.95 -3.76 -14.92
C THR A 98 3.09 -4.51 -13.60
N ARG A 99 2.10 -4.38 -12.69
CA ARG A 99 2.16 -4.97 -11.35
C ARG A 99 1.71 -6.45 -11.38
N PRO A 100 2.50 -7.42 -10.90
CA PRO A 100 2.11 -8.84 -10.92
C PRO A 100 0.98 -9.19 -9.95
N GLY A 101 0.75 -8.36 -8.90
CA GLY A 101 -0.28 -8.54 -7.87
C GLY A 101 -0.10 -7.57 -6.70
N GLY A 102 -0.95 -7.69 -5.66
CA GLY A 102 -0.87 -6.79 -4.50
C GLY A 102 -1.30 -5.36 -4.84
N TYR A 103 -2.38 -5.23 -5.59
CA TYR A 103 -2.93 -3.94 -6.02
C TYR A 103 -3.50 -3.11 -4.87
N THR A 104 -3.78 -3.76 -3.73
CA THR A 104 -4.43 -3.13 -2.58
C THR A 104 -3.56 -3.20 -1.33
N ARG A 105 -3.69 -2.19 -0.47
CA ARG A 105 -3.03 -2.12 0.83
C ARG A 105 -4.05 -1.90 1.93
N VAL A 106 -3.86 -2.58 3.07
CA VAL A 106 -4.65 -2.41 4.29
C VAL A 106 -3.79 -1.69 5.32
N VAL A 107 -4.14 -0.45 5.65
CA VAL A 107 -3.47 0.37 6.68
C VAL A 107 -4.32 0.34 7.94
N LYS A 108 -3.74 -0.06 9.07
CA LYS A 108 -4.42 -0.07 10.37
C LYS A 108 -4.49 1.35 10.93
N LEU A 109 -5.67 1.78 11.36
CA LEU A 109 -5.91 3.14 11.88
C LEU A 109 -6.11 3.18 13.42
N GLY A 110 -6.09 2.01 14.09
CA GLY A 110 -6.36 1.91 15.52
C GLY A 110 -7.75 1.39 15.83
N GLN A 111 -8.26 1.72 17.02
CA GLN A 111 -9.58 1.31 17.51
C GLN A 111 -10.57 2.47 17.40
N ARG A 112 -11.82 2.13 17.17
CA ARG A 112 -12.92 3.09 17.15
C ARG A 112 -13.43 3.30 18.57
N LEU A 113 -13.58 4.57 18.98
CA LEU A 113 -14.20 4.92 20.25
C LEU A 113 -15.66 4.43 20.28
N GLY A 114 -16.10 3.92 21.40
CA GLY A 114 -17.44 3.41 21.64
C GLY A 114 -17.53 1.89 21.60
N ASP A 115 -17.12 1.22 20.54
CA ASP A 115 -17.22 -0.25 20.39
C ASP A 115 -15.86 -0.98 20.32
N GLY A 116 -14.75 -0.25 20.42
CA GLY A 116 -13.40 -0.83 20.40
C GLY A 116 -13.03 -1.56 19.10
N ALA A 117 -13.84 -1.46 18.05
CA ALA A 117 -13.60 -2.16 16.80
C ALA A 117 -12.33 -1.68 16.11
N HIS A 118 -11.46 -2.61 15.69
CA HIS A 118 -10.27 -2.27 14.91
C HIS A 118 -10.67 -1.73 13.54
N VAL A 119 -10.26 -0.51 13.25
CA VAL A 119 -10.50 0.20 11.98
C VAL A 119 -9.27 0.11 11.09
N ALA A 120 -9.51 0.00 9.80
CA ALA A 120 -8.47 0.02 8.78
C ALA A 120 -8.93 0.79 7.55
N MET A 121 -7.98 1.33 6.83
CA MET A 121 -8.14 1.88 5.51
C MET A 121 -7.72 0.85 4.47
N LEU A 122 -8.55 0.60 3.48
CA LEU A 122 -8.24 -0.19 2.30
C LEU A 122 -8.06 0.78 1.14
N GLU A 123 -6.90 0.74 0.50
CA GLU A 123 -6.54 1.64 -0.60
C GLU A 123 -5.96 0.89 -1.80
N LEU A 124 -6.08 1.48 -2.98
CA LEU A 124 -5.35 1.06 -4.18
C LEU A 124 -3.96 1.68 -4.14
N VAL A 125 -2.91 0.85 -4.21
CA VAL A 125 -1.51 1.28 -4.04
C VAL A 125 -1.09 2.30 -5.09
N ASP A 126 -1.51 2.11 -6.35
CA ASP A 126 -1.13 2.95 -7.49
C ASP A 126 -1.88 4.29 -7.55
N TYR A 127 -2.82 4.52 -6.61
CA TYR A 127 -3.57 5.77 -6.46
C TYR A 127 -3.20 6.54 -5.18
N ASN A 128 -2.15 6.12 -4.48
CA ASN A 128 -1.68 6.82 -3.29
C ASN A 128 -0.62 7.86 -3.67
N VAL A 129 -1.06 9.09 -3.90
CA VAL A 129 -0.22 10.25 -4.31
C VAL A 129 0.91 10.52 -3.30
N ALA A 130 0.69 10.27 -2.02
CA ALA A 130 1.71 10.48 -0.97
C ALA A 130 2.97 9.58 -1.14
N GLN A 131 2.92 8.55 -1.98
CA GLN A 131 4.10 7.71 -2.27
C GLN A 131 4.86 8.14 -3.53
N GLU A 132 4.27 8.93 -4.39
CA GLU A 132 4.98 9.51 -5.54
C GLU A 132 5.96 10.60 -5.08
N GLU A 133 5.60 11.36 -4.04
CA GLU A 133 6.48 12.38 -3.45
C GLU A 133 7.63 11.81 -2.62
N VAL A 134 7.50 10.59 -2.08
CA VAL A 134 8.55 9.92 -1.28
C VAL A 134 9.57 9.18 -2.17
N LYS A 135 9.37 9.08 -3.47
CA LYS A 135 10.41 8.69 -4.43
C LYS A 135 11.33 9.85 -4.83
N ALA A 136 11.47 10.88 -3.97
CA ALA A 136 12.55 11.83 -4.05
C ALA A 136 13.91 11.10 -3.98
N PRO A 137 14.93 11.57 -4.70
CA PRO A 137 16.17 10.82 -4.92
C PRO A 137 16.81 10.40 -3.61
N ALA A 138 17.23 9.13 -3.56
CA ALA A 138 17.91 8.57 -2.41
C ALA A 138 19.02 9.50 -1.97
N LYS A 139 18.98 9.99 -0.72
CA LYS A 139 20.07 10.76 -0.13
C LYS A 139 21.36 10.00 -0.37
N PRO A 140 22.41 10.65 -0.90
CA PRO A 140 23.66 9.98 -1.18
C PRO A 140 24.15 9.28 0.09
N LYS A 141 24.45 8.00 -0.01
CA LYS A 141 25.01 7.22 1.09
C LYS A 141 26.28 7.94 1.52
N ARG A 142 26.24 8.62 2.67
CA ARG A 142 27.44 9.22 3.27
C ARG A 142 28.44 8.10 3.52
N ASP A 143 29.51 8.11 2.74
CA ASP A 143 30.57 7.12 2.82
C ASP A 143 31.13 7.09 4.26
N ARG A 144 30.98 5.93 4.88
CA ARG A 144 31.49 5.66 6.23
C ARG A 144 33.02 5.89 6.31
N LYS A 145 33.71 5.79 5.18
CA LYS A 145 35.15 6.06 5.05
C LYS A 145 35.53 7.55 5.23
N ALA A 146 34.67 8.49 4.80
CA ALA A 146 34.92 9.91 4.99
C ALA A 146 34.86 10.35 6.47
N ARG A 147 34.03 9.69 7.28
CA ARG A 147 33.94 9.99 8.73
C ARG A 147 35.12 9.50 9.54
N VAL A 148 35.76 8.39 9.11
CA VAL A 148 36.96 7.84 9.79
C VAL A 148 38.19 8.71 9.51
N ASN A 149 38.31 9.25 8.29
CA ASN A 149 39.44 10.13 7.97
C ASN A 149 39.36 11.52 8.61
N GLN A 150 38.14 12.05 8.86
CA GLN A 150 38.01 13.31 9.62
C GLN A 150 38.35 13.13 11.10
N LYS A 151 37.98 11.99 11.73
CA LYS A 151 38.36 11.72 13.12
C LYS A 151 39.86 11.55 13.30
N LYS A 152 40.57 10.90 12.34
CA LYS A 152 42.04 10.78 12.38
C LYS A 152 42.76 12.11 12.16
N LYS A 153 42.16 13.09 11.45
CA LYS A 153 42.75 14.40 11.20
C LYS A 153 42.61 15.33 12.39
N THR A 154 41.52 15.20 13.20
CA THR A 154 41.32 15.97 14.43
C THR A 154 42.12 15.43 15.62
N GLU A 155 42.39 14.11 15.68
CA GLU A 155 43.28 13.54 16.71
C GLU A 155 44.76 13.83 16.49
N LYS A 156 45.18 14.08 15.24
CA LYS A 156 46.58 14.41 14.93
C LYS A 156 46.93 15.89 15.11
N THR A 157 45.97 16.77 15.34
CA THR A 157 46.13 18.21 15.55
C THR A 157 46.00 18.61 17.04
N ALA A 158 45.73 17.64 17.94
CA ALA A 158 45.51 17.86 19.36
C ALA A 158 46.67 17.41 20.27
N GLU A 159 47.87 17.13 19.70
CA GLU A 159 49.10 16.98 20.45
C GLU A 159 50.20 17.66 19.60
N PRO A 160 50.87 18.75 20.03
CA PRO A 160 51.54 18.95 21.29
C PRO A 160 51.43 20.40 21.84
N ALA A 161 51.01 20.60 23.07
CA ALA A 161 51.33 21.81 23.83
C ALA A 161 51.11 21.56 25.35
N ALA A 162 51.95 20.67 25.88
CA ALA A 162 52.08 20.53 27.32
C ALA A 162 53.51 20.14 27.64
N GLU A 163 54.46 21.08 27.43
CA GLU A 163 55.75 21.05 28.07
C GLU A 163 56.44 22.40 27.86
N ALA A 164 56.27 23.29 28.83
CA ALA A 164 57.23 24.32 29.23
C ALA A 164 56.60 25.23 30.29
N ALA A 165 56.76 24.86 31.50
CA ALA A 165 56.76 25.87 32.58
C ALA A 165 58.13 25.80 33.25
N PRO A 166 58.94 26.89 33.31
CA PRO A 166 60.00 26.99 34.24
C PRO A 166 59.51 27.67 35.52
N ALA A 167 60.00 27.13 36.60
CA ALA A 167 60.00 27.74 37.94
C ALA A 167 60.87 28.99 37.97
N GLU A 168 60.49 29.91 38.84
CA GLU A 168 61.31 30.84 39.63
C GLU A 168 60.35 31.88 40.19
N ALA A 169 60.38 32.32 41.39
CA ALA A 169 61.16 32.31 42.58
C ALA A 169 60.77 33.58 43.34
N LYS A 170 60.63 33.45 44.66
CA LYS A 170 60.91 34.44 45.70
C LYS A 170 60.24 35.83 45.67
N ALA A 171 59.46 36.16 46.65
CA ALA A 171 59.81 36.88 47.89
C ALA A 171 58.56 36.98 48.79
#